data_9c7381081ceacf76f711c26e39d80f41
#
_entry.id   9c7381081ceacf76f711c26e39d80f41
#
_cell.length_a   1.000
_cell.length_b   1.000
_cell.length_c   1.000
_cell.angle_alpha   90.00
_cell.angle_beta   90.00
_cell.angle_gamma   90.00
#
_symmetry.space_group_name_H-M   'P 1'
#
loop_
_entity.id
_entity.type
_entity.pdbx_description
1 polymer ?
#
loop_
_entity_poly.entity_id
_entity_poly.type
_entity_poly.pdbx_seq_one_letter_code
_entity_poly.pdbx_strand_id
1 'polypeptide(L)'
;MWEDQQVLVHGDATPANFLLGDGLQVTAIDLERMRRADRVFDLGRIAGELQHAFLQAEAGKDAAEPFIGHFLWEYACHFPDRQSAFRSVCGRVPFQMALTLLRIARNDWVSQDHRRRLIEGAKTILRTA
;
A
#
# COMPACT_ATOMS: atom_id res chain seq x y z
N MET A 1 14.41 -18.72 -4.05
CA MET A 1 14.18 -17.27 -4.12
C MET A 1 13.00 -17.02 -5.04
N TRP A 2 12.05 -16.25 -4.59
CA TRP A 2 10.92 -15.95 -5.43
C TRP A 2 11.16 -14.66 -6.19
N GLU A 3 11.23 -14.75 -7.51
CA GLU A 3 11.38 -13.59 -8.37
C GLU A 3 10.05 -13.34 -9.09
N ASP A 4 9.45 -12.18 -8.81
CA ASP A 4 8.33 -11.69 -9.58
C ASP A 4 8.85 -10.84 -10.75
N GLN A 5 8.09 -10.81 -11.83
CA GLN A 5 8.47 -10.01 -13.00
C GLN A 5 8.42 -8.52 -12.65
N GLN A 6 9.47 -7.80 -13.00
CA GLN A 6 9.48 -6.35 -12.84
C GLN A 6 8.51 -5.68 -13.82
N VAL A 7 7.79 -4.71 -13.30
CA VAL A 7 6.83 -3.89 -14.05
C VAL A 7 7.21 -2.41 -13.97
N LEU A 8 6.54 -1.60 -14.76
CA LEU A 8 6.66 -0.15 -14.61
C LEU A 8 5.84 0.29 -13.39
N VAL A 9 6.52 0.81 -12.38
CA VAL A 9 5.88 1.35 -11.18
C VAL A 9 5.84 2.87 -11.22
N HIS A 10 4.87 3.46 -10.53
CA HIS A 10 4.76 4.91 -10.34
C HIS A 10 5.95 5.44 -9.52
N GLY A 11 6.31 4.71 -8.48
CA GLY A 11 7.44 5.04 -7.63
C GLY A 11 7.12 5.95 -6.45
N ASP A 12 5.94 6.60 -6.46
CA ASP A 12 5.43 7.44 -5.37
C ASP A 12 3.89 7.40 -5.35
N ALA A 13 3.35 6.19 -5.25
CA ALA A 13 1.92 5.91 -5.35
C ALA A 13 1.17 6.29 -4.05
N THR A 14 1.16 7.58 -3.73
CA THR A 14 0.40 8.14 -2.61
C THR A 14 -0.96 8.67 -3.08
N PRO A 15 -1.97 8.80 -2.21
CA PRO A 15 -3.28 9.31 -2.61
C PRO A 15 -3.24 10.68 -3.27
N ALA A 16 -2.30 11.54 -2.89
CA ALA A 16 -2.14 12.88 -3.48
C ALA A 16 -1.76 12.84 -4.97
N ASN A 17 -1.24 11.72 -5.46
CA ASN A 17 -0.79 11.56 -6.84
C ASN A 17 -1.82 10.87 -7.73
N PHE A 18 -3.04 10.68 -7.25
CA PHE A 18 -4.15 10.13 -8.04
C PHE A 18 -5.35 11.06 -7.99
N LEU A 19 -5.79 11.51 -9.15
CA LEU A 19 -6.99 12.33 -9.29
C LEU A 19 -8.15 11.40 -9.68
N LEU A 20 -9.20 11.40 -8.88
CA LEU A 20 -10.39 10.60 -9.14
C LEU A 20 -11.43 11.46 -9.87
N GLY A 21 -11.85 11.00 -11.04
CA GLY A 21 -12.90 11.60 -11.81
C GLY A 21 -14.23 10.88 -11.63
N ASP A 22 -15.17 11.14 -12.54
CA ASP A 22 -16.47 10.49 -12.52
C ASP A 22 -16.33 8.99 -12.87
N GLY A 23 -17.12 8.16 -12.19
CA GLY A 23 -17.10 6.71 -12.40
C GLY A 23 -15.76 6.10 -12.00
N LEU A 24 -15.12 5.38 -12.92
CA LEU A 24 -13.84 4.71 -12.68
C LEU A 24 -12.64 5.45 -13.26
N GLN A 25 -12.79 6.74 -13.54
CA GLN A 25 -11.67 7.54 -14.08
C GLN A 25 -10.65 7.83 -12.99
N VAL A 26 -9.40 7.46 -13.26
CA VAL A 26 -8.25 7.73 -12.38
C VAL A 26 -7.13 8.32 -13.21
N THR A 27 -6.61 9.46 -12.79
CA THR A 27 -5.46 10.10 -13.43
C THR A 27 -4.28 10.09 -12.48
N ALA A 28 -3.20 9.43 -12.87
CA ALA A 28 -1.94 9.47 -12.13
C ALA A 28 -1.14 10.70 -12.52
N ILE A 29 -0.59 11.41 -11.54
CA ILE A 29 0.26 12.58 -11.71
C ILE A 29 1.60 12.38 -11.00
N ASP A 30 2.55 13.26 -11.24
CA ASP A 30 3.87 13.26 -10.62
C ASP A 30 4.64 11.97 -10.91
N LEU A 31 4.90 11.74 -12.21
CA LEU A 31 5.51 10.51 -12.73
C LEU A 31 7.04 10.52 -12.71
N GLU A 32 7.68 11.49 -12.05
CA GLU A 32 9.14 11.67 -12.08
C GLU A 32 9.92 10.48 -11.50
N ARG A 33 9.29 9.68 -10.65
CA ARG A 33 9.91 8.51 -10.01
C ARG A 33 9.60 7.19 -10.70
N MET A 34 8.95 7.23 -11.85
CA MET A 34 8.64 6.02 -12.61
C MET A 34 9.92 5.24 -12.92
N ARG A 35 9.86 3.94 -12.70
CA ARG A 35 10.97 3.02 -13.00
C ARG A 35 10.45 1.58 -13.08
N ARG A 36 11.30 0.68 -13.53
CA ARG A 36 10.98 -0.75 -13.44
C ARG A 36 11.34 -1.26 -12.04
N ALA A 37 10.39 -1.93 -11.41
CA ALA A 37 10.55 -2.48 -10.07
C ALA A 37 9.50 -3.58 -9.82
N ASP A 38 9.57 -4.19 -8.64
CA ASP A 38 8.54 -5.12 -8.18
C ASP A 38 7.21 -4.38 -8.01
N ARG A 39 6.14 -4.94 -8.54
CA ARG A 39 4.78 -4.38 -8.45
C ARG A 39 4.32 -4.11 -7.02
N VAL A 40 4.81 -4.86 -6.03
CA VAL A 40 4.43 -4.64 -4.63
C VAL A 40 4.95 -3.31 -4.09
N PHE A 41 5.88 -2.67 -4.77
CA PHE A 41 6.34 -1.34 -4.39
C PHE A 41 5.19 -0.32 -4.40
N ASP A 42 4.43 -0.25 -5.48
CA ASP A 42 3.26 0.62 -5.56
C ASP A 42 2.07 0.08 -4.74
N LEU A 43 1.79 -1.21 -4.85
CA LEU A 43 0.66 -1.84 -4.17
C LEU A 43 0.79 -1.73 -2.65
N GLY A 44 1.98 -1.95 -2.13
CA GLY A 44 2.26 -1.82 -0.69
C GLY A 44 2.22 -0.37 -0.23
N ARG A 45 2.60 0.58 -1.09
CA ARG A 45 2.49 2.00 -0.78
C ARG A 45 1.02 2.41 -0.67
N ILE A 46 0.18 2.03 -1.62
CA ILE A 46 -1.25 2.32 -1.60
C ILE A 46 -1.92 1.65 -0.38
N ALA A 47 -1.63 0.39 -0.14
CA ALA A 47 -2.18 -0.34 1.00
C ALA A 47 -1.74 0.26 2.34
N GLY A 48 -0.48 0.68 2.46
CA GLY A 48 0.04 1.36 3.65
C GLY A 48 -0.62 2.70 3.89
N GLU A 49 -0.87 3.47 2.85
CA GLU A 49 -1.59 4.75 2.95
C GLU A 49 -3.06 4.54 3.36
N LEU A 50 -3.71 3.49 2.87
CA LEU A 50 -5.05 3.12 3.35
C LEU A 50 -5.03 2.78 4.83
N GLN A 51 -4.08 1.98 5.28
CA GLN A 51 -3.92 1.65 6.69
C GLN A 51 -3.69 2.91 7.53
N HIS A 52 -2.84 3.82 7.05
CA HIS A 52 -2.60 5.11 7.69
C HIS A 52 -3.88 5.93 7.85
N ALA A 53 -4.68 6.04 6.80
CA ALA A 53 -5.94 6.78 6.83
C ALA A 53 -6.90 6.24 7.90
N PHE A 54 -7.02 4.91 8.01
CA PHE A 54 -7.85 4.28 9.04
C PHE A 54 -7.30 4.48 10.45
N LEU A 55 -5.99 4.42 10.63
CA LEU A 55 -5.36 4.72 11.92
C LEU A 55 -5.55 6.18 12.32
N GLN A 56 -5.47 7.10 11.36
CA GLN A 56 -5.68 8.53 11.58
C GLN A 56 -7.13 8.83 11.96
N ALA A 57 -8.08 8.11 11.39
CA ALA A 57 -9.51 8.22 11.72
C ALA A 57 -9.88 7.50 13.03
N GLU A 58 -8.90 6.97 13.75
CA GLU A 58 -9.09 6.21 14.99
C GLU A 58 -10.03 5.00 14.83
N ALA A 59 -10.10 4.45 13.63
CA ALA A 59 -10.79 3.20 13.36
C ALA A 59 -10.00 2.03 13.97
N GLY A 60 -10.67 0.92 14.24
CA GLY A 60 -10.03 -0.28 14.76
C GLY A 60 -8.87 -0.73 13.87
N LYS A 61 -7.85 -1.37 14.46
CA LYS A 61 -6.62 -1.77 13.77
C LYS A 61 -6.85 -2.65 12.53
N ASP A 62 -7.95 -3.41 12.53
CA ASP A 62 -8.28 -4.33 11.44
C ASP A 62 -9.32 -3.74 10.46
N ALA A 63 -9.75 -2.49 10.66
CA ALA A 63 -10.81 -1.89 9.87
C ALA A 63 -10.43 -1.68 8.40
N ALA A 64 -9.15 -1.50 8.10
CA ALA A 64 -8.67 -1.32 6.72
C ALA A 64 -8.56 -2.64 5.95
N GLU A 65 -8.46 -3.79 6.63
CA GLU A 65 -8.20 -5.09 5.98
C GLU A 65 -9.16 -5.43 4.84
N PRO A 66 -10.49 -5.31 4.99
CA PRO A 66 -11.40 -5.65 3.89
C PRO A 66 -11.18 -4.80 2.64
N PHE A 67 -10.85 -3.53 2.82
CA PHE A 67 -10.59 -2.61 1.71
C PHE A 67 -9.27 -2.91 1.02
N ILE A 68 -8.23 -3.18 1.79
CA ILE A 68 -6.91 -3.57 1.26
C ILE A 68 -7.02 -4.90 0.51
N GLY A 69 -7.69 -5.89 1.10
CA GLY A 69 -7.91 -7.20 0.48
C GLY A 69 -8.67 -7.07 -0.83
N HIS A 70 -9.73 -6.26 -0.87
CA HIS A 70 -10.50 -6.01 -2.08
C HIS A 70 -9.64 -5.34 -3.16
N PHE A 71 -8.87 -4.33 -2.79
CA PHE A 71 -7.97 -3.63 -3.72
C PHE A 71 -6.97 -4.61 -4.36
N LEU A 72 -6.32 -5.44 -3.54
CA LEU A 72 -5.33 -6.41 -4.04
C LEU A 72 -5.98 -7.50 -4.90
N TRP A 73 -7.19 -7.93 -4.54
CA TRP A 73 -7.94 -8.91 -5.33
C TRP A 73 -8.34 -8.34 -6.69
N GLU A 74 -8.87 -7.11 -6.73
CA GLU A 74 -9.21 -6.43 -7.98
C GLU A 74 -7.99 -6.26 -8.88
N TYR A 75 -6.85 -5.92 -8.31
CA TYR A 75 -5.59 -5.89 -9.05
C TYR A 75 -5.27 -7.27 -9.66
N ALA A 76 -5.37 -8.32 -8.88
CA ALA A 76 -5.07 -9.69 -9.32
C ALA A 76 -6.02 -10.15 -10.44
N CYS A 77 -7.26 -9.66 -10.46
CA CYS A 77 -8.24 -10.02 -11.49
C CYS A 77 -7.86 -9.57 -12.91
N HIS A 78 -6.89 -8.67 -13.04
CA HIS A 78 -6.35 -8.25 -14.34
C HIS A 78 -5.37 -9.27 -14.97
N PHE A 79 -5.01 -10.33 -14.25
CA PHE A 79 -4.05 -11.33 -14.71
C PHE A 79 -4.76 -12.65 -15.06
N PRO A 80 -4.21 -13.44 -16.02
CA PRO A 80 -4.84 -14.71 -16.43
C PRO A 80 -5.01 -15.69 -15.25
N ASP A 81 -4.00 -15.83 -14.39
CA ASP A 81 -4.08 -16.60 -13.15
C ASP A 81 -4.18 -15.64 -11.95
N ARG A 82 -5.42 -15.23 -11.67
CA ARG A 82 -5.70 -14.27 -10.58
C ARG A 82 -5.32 -14.80 -9.20
N GLN A 83 -5.50 -16.08 -8.94
CA GLN A 83 -5.17 -16.67 -7.64
C GLN A 83 -3.67 -16.67 -7.40
N SER A 84 -2.87 -17.01 -8.41
CA SER A 84 -1.42 -16.95 -8.33
C SER A 84 -0.94 -15.51 -8.13
N ALA A 85 -1.48 -14.57 -8.89
CA ALA A 85 -1.16 -13.14 -8.75
C ALA A 85 -1.52 -12.62 -7.35
N PHE A 86 -2.71 -12.96 -6.85
CA PHE A 86 -3.16 -12.55 -5.52
C PHE A 86 -2.25 -13.09 -4.41
N ARG A 87 -1.93 -14.39 -4.44
CA ARG A 87 -1.01 -14.99 -3.47
C ARG A 87 0.36 -14.35 -3.50
N SER A 88 0.84 -14.07 -4.70
CA SER A 88 2.13 -13.41 -4.91
C SER A 88 2.20 -12.07 -4.20
N VAL A 89 1.24 -11.19 -4.47
CA VAL A 89 1.26 -9.84 -3.89
C VAL A 89 0.94 -9.86 -2.39
N CYS A 90 0.00 -10.69 -1.95
CA CYS A 90 -0.36 -10.80 -0.53
C CYS A 90 0.79 -11.28 0.35
N GLY A 91 1.70 -12.09 -0.19
CA GLY A 91 2.87 -12.54 0.55
C GLY A 91 3.95 -11.47 0.76
N ARG A 92 3.96 -10.42 -0.07
CA ARG A 92 5.03 -9.41 -0.09
C ARG A 92 4.57 -8.00 0.25
N VAL A 93 3.30 -7.69 0.00
CA VAL A 93 2.72 -6.37 0.30
C VAL A 93 2.84 -5.97 1.77
N PRO A 94 2.67 -6.85 2.76
CA PRO A 94 2.77 -6.47 4.17
C PRO A 94 4.10 -5.80 4.54
N PHE A 95 5.21 -6.27 3.99
CA PHE A 95 6.51 -5.65 4.23
C PHE A 95 6.54 -4.20 3.73
N GLN A 96 6.05 -3.96 2.53
CA GLN A 96 6.00 -2.61 1.95
C GLN A 96 5.00 -1.71 2.69
N MET A 97 3.91 -2.26 3.19
CA MET A 97 2.97 -1.52 4.05
C MET A 97 3.67 -1.03 5.32
N ALA A 98 4.40 -1.92 6.00
CA ALA A 98 5.13 -1.55 7.21
C ALA A 98 6.16 -0.44 6.93
N LEU A 99 6.91 -0.54 5.84
CA LEU A 99 7.85 0.50 5.42
C LEU A 99 7.13 1.84 5.16
N THR A 100 5.94 1.80 4.56
CA THR A 100 5.13 2.99 4.30
C THR A 100 4.73 3.66 5.62
N LEU A 101 4.23 2.89 6.59
CA LEU A 101 3.86 3.44 7.90
C LEU A 101 5.07 4.06 8.62
N LEU A 102 6.22 3.41 8.59
CA LEU A 102 7.45 3.94 9.21
C LEU A 102 7.93 5.21 8.50
N ARG A 103 7.80 5.26 7.18
CA ARG A 103 8.15 6.44 6.41
C ARG A 103 7.26 7.64 6.74
N ILE A 104 5.95 7.41 6.94
CA ILE A 104 5.02 8.45 7.38
C ILE A 104 5.37 8.90 8.81
N ALA A 105 5.65 7.96 9.70
CA ALA A 105 5.95 8.23 11.11
C ALA A 105 7.14 9.17 11.33
N ARG A 106 8.09 9.22 10.40
CA ARG A 106 9.28 10.08 10.50
C ARG A 106 9.03 11.56 10.19
N ASN A 107 7.86 11.91 9.66
CA ASN A 107 7.56 13.29 9.27
C ASN A 107 7.32 14.17 10.49
N ASP A 108 7.79 15.41 10.43
CA ASP A 108 7.70 16.36 11.54
C ASP A 108 6.26 16.78 11.88
N TRP A 109 5.36 16.74 10.89
CA TRP A 109 3.95 17.09 11.08
C TRP A 109 3.15 16.04 11.85
N VAL A 110 3.71 14.84 12.06
CA VAL A 110 3.05 13.74 12.77
C VAL A 110 3.16 13.93 14.28
N SER A 111 2.04 13.92 14.99
CA SER A 111 2.02 14.00 16.46
C SER A 111 2.69 12.78 17.09
N GLN A 112 3.15 12.91 18.34
CA GLN A 112 3.79 11.79 19.05
C GLN A 112 2.85 10.60 19.22
N ASP A 113 1.57 10.83 19.53
CA ASP A 113 0.61 9.75 19.70
C ASP A 113 0.33 9.05 18.38
N HIS A 114 0.17 9.80 17.29
CA HIS A 114 -0.04 9.21 15.97
C HIS A 114 1.20 8.44 15.51
N ARG A 115 2.40 8.99 15.77
CA ARG A 115 3.67 8.30 15.48
C ARG A 115 3.78 6.96 16.17
N ARG A 116 3.39 6.88 17.46
CA ARG A 116 3.36 5.61 18.18
C ARG A 116 2.41 4.61 17.54
N ARG A 117 1.21 5.04 17.15
CA ARG A 117 0.24 4.17 16.46
C ARG A 117 0.79 3.63 15.15
N LEU A 118 1.45 4.48 14.37
CA LEU A 118 2.08 4.06 13.11
C LEU A 118 3.19 3.03 13.33
N ILE A 119 4.05 3.27 14.31
CA ILE A 119 5.16 2.35 14.63
C ILE A 119 4.61 1.01 15.14
N GLU A 120 3.62 1.02 16.03
CA GLU A 120 3.02 -0.21 16.53
C GLU A 120 2.25 -0.95 15.43
N GLY A 121 1.58 -0.22 14.54
CA GLY A 121 0.96 -0.81 13.35
C GLY A 121 1.98 -1.50 12.45
N ALA A 122 3.11 -0.85 12.17
CA ALA A 122 4.17 -1.44 11.38
C ALA A 122 4.76 -2.69 12.02
N LYS A 123 5.01 -2.66 13.33
CA LYS A 123 5.50 -3.83 14.08
C LYS A 123 4.52 -5.00 14.02
N THR A 124 3.23 -4.71 14.17
CA THR A 124 2.18 -5.74 14.11
C THR A 124 2.16 -6.41 12.74
N ILE A 125 2.20 -5.62 11.67
CA ILE A 125 2.24 -6.15 10.30
C ILE A 125 3.46 -7.05 10.09
N LEU A 126 4.64 -6.62 10.54
CA LEU A 126 5.88 -7.39 10.37
C LEU A 126 5.89 -8.69 11.18
N ARG A 127 5.20 -8.74 12.33
CA ARG A 127 5.11 -9.95 13.15
C ARG A 127 4.15 -10.99 12.59
N THR A 128 3.16 -10.55 11.83
CA THR A 128 2.11 -11.42 11.27
C THR A 128 2.34 -11.76 9.80
N ALA A 129 3.32 -11.13 9.19
CA ALA A 129 3.65 -11.35 7.78
C ALA A 129 4.40 -12.66 7.56
#